data_5fa9fbcdf01f13a7ba7333f31ef3bb9d
#
_entry.id   5fa9fbcdf01f13a7ba7333f31ef3bb9d
#
_cell.length_a   1.000
_cell.length_b   1.000
_cell.length_c   1.000
_cell.angle_alpha   90.00
_cell.angle_beta   90.00
_cell.angle_gamma   90.00
#
_symmetry.space_group_name_H-M   'P 1'
#
loop_
_entity.id
_entity.type
_entity.pdbx_description
1 polymer ?
#
loop_
_entity_poly.entity_id
_entity_poly.type
_entity_poly.pdbx_seq_one_letter_code
_entity_poly.pdbx_strand_id
1 'polypeptide(L)'
;MMTPPNPLKGELNSNKLFISIIILFHLVGLTGLLIPSLRPQFLQLVPYHLLLMLAVIIFSHQNIDGRFLLFVGCIFIGSYAVEWLGVNKHLLFGHYQYGQTLGFQLDNVPLIIGVNWFLLIYSTGVLMQRSRLKSMLMRVISGALLLVLLDVLIEPVA
;
A
#
# COMPACT_ATOMS: atom_id res chain seq x y z
N MET A 1 18.10 -37.48 21.28
CA MET A 1 17.89 -37.22 19.86
C MET A 1 16.96 -36.01 19.75
N MET A 2 17.47 -34.84 19.35
CA MET A 2 16.63 -33.67 19.12
C MET A 2 16.00 -33.84 17.74
N THR A 3 14.67 -33.82 17.68
CA THR A 3 13.94 -33.77 16.40
C THR A 3 14.24 -32.45 15.71
N PRO A 4 14.62 -32.46 14.43
CA PRO A 4 14.87 -31.19 13.71
C PRO A 4 13.59 -30.33 13.71
N PRO A 5 13.74 -28.99 13.78
CA PRO A 5 12.60 -28.08 13.78
C PRO A 5 11.79 -28.28 12.49
N ASN A 6 10.48 -28.43 12.64
CA ASN A 6 9.55 -28.57 11.50
C ASN A 6 9.49 -27.23 10.74
N PRO A 7 10.01 -27.14 9.50
CA PRO A 7 10.06 -25.88 8.72
C PRO A 7 8.67 -25.27 8.50
N LEU A 8 7.64 -26.11 8.32
CA LEU A 8 6.26 -25.66 8.14
C LEU A 8 5.69 -24.92 9.35
N LYS A 9 6.16 -25.25 10.56
CA LYS A 9 5.71 -24.61 11.80
C LYS A 9 6.30 -23.21 11.95
N GLY A 10 7.51 -22.97 11.44
CA GLY A 10 8.14 -21.65 11.40
C GLY A 10 7.44 -20.69 10.44
N GLU A 11 7.13 -21.15 9.24
CA GLU A 11 6.41 -20.34 8.23
C GLU A 11 4.99 -19.99 8.66
N LEU A 12 4.26 -20.95 9.26
CA LEU A 12 2.92 -20.69 9.80
C LEU A 12 2.91 -19.65 10.91
N ASN A 13 3.93 -19.63 11.77
CA ASN A 13 4.05 -18.62 12.84
C ASN A 13 4.40 -17.25 12.27
N SER A 14 5.29 -17.17 11.29
CA SER A 14 5.65 -15.93 10.62
C SER A 14 4.44 -15.29 9.91
N ASN A 15 3.67 -16.08 9.17
CA ASN A 15 2.47 -15.59 8.49
C ASN A 15 1.41 -15.07 9.48
N LYS A 16 1.20 -15.75 10.61
CA LYS A 16 0.28 -15.29 11.66
C LYS A 16 0.75 -13.98 12.28
N LEU A 17 2.06 -13.82 12.50
CA LEU A 17 2.64 -12.58 13.03
C LEU A 17 2.37 -11.41 12.07
N PHE A 18 2.66 -11.55 10.78
CA PHE A 18 2.41 -10.50 9.77
C PHE A 18 0.93 -10.12 9.68
N ILE A 19 0.03 -11.11 9.68
CA ILE A 19 -1.42 -10.87 9.68
C ILE A 19 -1.82 -10.10 10.95
N SER A 20 -1.31 -10.49 12.12
CA SER A 20 -1.61 -9.81 13.38
C SER A 20 -1.12 -8.35 13.39
N ILE A 21 0.07 -8.08 12.84
CA ILE A 21 0.62 -6.74 12.68
C ILE A 21 -0.30 -5.91 11.77
N ILE A 22 -0.67 -6.44 10.60
CA ILE A 22 -1.55 -5.74 9.66
C ILE A 22 -2.87 -5.36 10.34
N ILE A 23 -3.56 -6.34 10.94
CA ILE A 23 -4.85 -6.11 11.59
C ILE A 23 -4.73 -5.09 12.72
N LEU A 24 -3.75 -5.26 13.61
CA LEU A 24 -3.55 -4.38 14.76
C LEU A 24 -3.32 -2.94 14.32
N PHE A 25 -2.36 -2.70 13.43
CA PHE A 25 -2.00 -1.35 13.01
C PHE A 25 -3.10 -0.67 12.19
N HIS A 26 -3.87 -1.43 11.38
CA HIS A 26 -5.03 -0.86 10.68
C HIS A 26 -6.17 -0.50 11.65
N LEU A 27 -6.47 -1.35 12.62
CA LEU A 27 -7.50 -1.05 13.62
C LEU A 27 -7.12 0.15 14.49
N VAL A 28 -5.87 0.21 14.97
CA VAL A 28 -5.36 1.34 15.75
C VAL A 28 -5.36 2.61 14.91
N GLY A 29 -4.86 2.55 13.66
CA GLY A 29 -4.85 3.68 12.74
C GLY A 29 -6.25 4.20 12.43
N LEU A 30 -7.19 3.31 12.09
CA LEU A 30 -8.58 3.67 11.84
C LEU A 30 -9.22 4.32 13.06
N THR A 31 -9.03 3.74 14.25
CA THR A 31 -9.58 4.30 15.49
C THR A 31 -9.03 5.70 15.75
N GLY A 32 -7.71 5.91 15.57
CA GLY A 32 -7.07 7.20 15.77
C GLY A 32 -7.54 8.27 14.77
N LEU A 33 -7.79 7.89 13.53
CA LEU A 33 -8.32 8.80 12.49
C LEU A 33 -9.79 9.15 12.70
N LEU A 34 -10.58 8.24 13.30
CA LEU A 34 -12.01 8.48 13.59
C LEU A 34 -12.21 9.38 14.79
N ILE A 35 -11.28 9.41 15.76
CA ILE A 35 -11.38 10.26 16.96
C ILE A 35 -10.84 11.65 16.62
N PRO A 36 -11.67 12.73 16.63
CA PRO A 36 -11.26 14.06 16.19
C PRO A 36 -10.04 14.63 16.94
N SER A 37 -9.91 14.34 18.24
CA SER A 37 -8.80 14.82 19.08
C SER A 37 -7.46 14.13 18.77
N LEU A 38 -7.48 12.92 18.21
CA LEU A 38 -6.30 12.14 17.86
C LEU A 38 -5.93 12.27 16.38
N ARG A 39 -6.89 12.63 15.53
CA ARG A 39 -6.72 12.70 14.08
C ARG A 39 -5.46 13.43 13.62
N PRO A 40 -5.12 14.65 14.13
CA PRO A 40 -3.93 15.36 13.67
C PRO A 40 -2.62 14.60 13.92
N GLN A 41 -2.55 13.88 15.04
CA GLN A 41 -1.38 13.06 15.38
C GLN A 41 -1.30 11.81 14.51
N PHE A 42 -2.43 11.15 14.28
CA PHE A 42 -2.48 9.95 13.45
C PHE A 42 -2.24 10.24 11.96
N LEU A 43 -2.63 11.39 11.45
CA LEU A 43 -2.28 11.82 10.10
C LEU A 43 -0.76 11.93 9.91
N GLN A 44 -0.01 12.43 10.91
CA GLN A 44 1.46 12.47 10.87
C GLN A 44 2.11 11.07 10.94
N LEU A 45 1.40 10.07 11.44
CA LEU A 45 1.87 8.68 11.49
C LEU A 45 1.62 7.89 10.19
N VAL A 46 0.81 8.41 9.27
CA VAL A 46 0.48 7.73 8.01
C VAL A 46 1.73 7.31 7.21
N PRO A 47 2.77 8.16 7.01
CA PRO A 47 3.97 7.73 6.28
C PRO A 47 4.67 6.53 6.93
N TYR A 48 4.76 6.52 8.25
CA TYR A 48 5.37 5.41 9.00
C TYR A 48 4.54 4.14 8.92
N HIS A 49 3.20 4.26 8.92
CA HIS A 49 2.31 3.13 8.69
C HIS A 49 2.49 2.52 7.30
N LEU A 50 2.60 3.35 6.25
CA LEU A 50 2.86 2.89 4.89
C LEU A 50 4.21 2.17 4.78
N LEU A 51 5.27 2.71 5.41
CA LEU A 51 6.58 2.07 5.46
C LEU A 51 6.55 0.74 6.23
N LEU A 52 5.80 0.66 7.33
CA LEU A 52 5.59 -0.58 8.06
C LEU A 52 4.89 -1.64 7.19
N MET A 53 3.84 -1.25 6.45
CA MET A 53 3.15 -2.17 5.54
C MET A 53 4.05 -2.62 4.38
N LEU A 54 4.87 -1.73 3.85
CA LEU A 54 5.89 -2.08 2.86
C LEU A 54 6.87 -3.12 3.41
N ALA A 55 7.37 -2.90 4.63
CA ALA A 55 8.28 -3.85 5.29
C ALA A 55 7.60 -5.22 5.49
N VAL A 56 6.33 -5.24 5.91
CA VAL A 56 5.57 -6.49 6.05
C VAL A 56 5.45 -7.22 4.71
N ILE A 57 5.19 -6.52 3.61
CA ILE A 57 5.13 -7.15 2.28
C ILE A 57 6.51 -7.71 1.90
N ILE A 58 7.58 -6.93 2.05
CA ILE A 58 8.94 -7.36 1.69
C ILE A 58 9.34 -8.61 2.50
N PHE A 59 9.12 -8.59 3.82
CA PHE A 59 9.50 -9.74 4.67
C PHE A 59 8.59 -10.96 4.51
N SER A 60 7.37 -10.79 4.02
CA SER A 60 6.45 -11.89 3.73
C SER A 60 6.58 -12.44 2.30
N HIS A 61 7.24 -11.70 1.41
CA HIS A 61 7.43 -12.12 0.02
C HIS A 61 8.52 -13.17 -0.08
N GLN A 62 8.20 -14.34 -0.65
CA GLN A 62 9.10 -15.51 -0.63
C GLN A 62 10.32 -15.36 -1.55
N ASN A 63 10.20 -14.63 -2.66
CA ASN A 63 11.26 -14.51 -3.67
C ASN A 63 11.45 -13.07 -4.13
N ILE A 64 12.35 -12.35 -3.48
CA ILE A 64 12.76 -11.01 -3.93
C ILE A 64 13.79 -11.17 -5.04
N ASP A 65 13.32 -11.36 -6.26
CA ASP A 65 14.14 -11.45 -7.45
C ASP A 65 14.19 -10.11 -8.21
N GLY A 66 15.01 -10.05 -9.27
CA GLY A 66 15.13 -8.85 -10.12
C GLY A 66 13.81 -8.43 -10.75
N ARG A 67 12.89 -9.35 -11.01
CA ARG A 67 11.57 -9.06 -11.58
C ARG A 67 10.67 -8.37 -10.57
N PHE A 68 10.72 -8.83 -9.31
CA PHE A 68 9.99 -8.18 -8.23
C PHE A 68 10.51 -6.76 -8.00
N LEU A 69 11.84 -6.57 -7.95
CA LEU A 69 12.43 -5.23 -7.79
C LEU A 69 12.10 -4.31 -8.97
N LEU A 70 12.12 -4.82 -10.19
CA LEU A 70 11.68 -4.07 -11.37
C LEU A 70 10.20 -3.67 -11.28
N PHE A 71 9.34 -4.58 -10.85
CA PHE A 71 7.92 -4.30 -10.64
C PHE A 71 7.70 -3.20 -9.60
N VAL A 72 8.36 -3.27 -8.44
CA VAL A 72 8.33 -2.23 -7.40
C VAL A 72 8.78 -0.88 -7.96
N GLY A 73 9.92 -0.86 -8.67
CA GLY A 73 10.49 0.34 -9.28
C GLY A 73 9.56 0.96 -10.33
N CYS A 74 9.00 0.16 -11.22
CA CYS A 74 8.06 0.63 -12.25
C CYS A 74 6.80 1.23 -11.63
N ILE A 75 6.23 0.58 -10.61
CA ILE A 75 5.06 1.12 -9.90
C ILE A 75 5.41 2.43 -9.20
N PHE A 76 6.51 2.46 -8.44
CA PHE A 76 6.93 3.64 -7.71
C PHE A 76 7.16 4.84 -8.63
N ILE A 77 7.94 4.66 -9.69
CA ILE A 77 8.25 5.75 -10.64
C ILE A 77 7.01 6.14 -11.44
N GLY A 78 6.24 5.16 -11.91
CA GLY A 78 5.04 5.41 -12.72
C GLY A 78 3.97 6.15 -11.94
N SER A 79 3.66 5.72 -10.72
CA SER A 79 2.69 6.40 -9.86
C SER A 79 3.14 7.80 -9.48
N TYR A 80 4.43 7.97 -9.12
CA TYR A 80 4.98 9.27 -8.83
C TYR A 80 4.87 10.23 -10.03
N ALA A 81 5.16 9.76 -11.24
CA ALA A 81 5.04 10.56 -12.46
C ALA A 81 3.58 10.98 -12.74
N VAL A 82 2.62 10.08 -12.54
CA VAL A 82 1.18 10.38 -12.69
C VAL A 82 0.73 11.42 -11.66
N GLU A 83 1.13 11.29 -10.40
CA GLU A 83 0.82 12.26 -9.34
C GLU A 83 1.48 13.63 -9.62
N TRP A 84 2.73 13.63 -10.08
CA TRP A 84 3.43 14.86 -10.46
C TRP A 84 2.69 15.60 -11.59
N LEU A 85 2.20 14.87 -12.60
CA LEU A 85 1.37 15.44 -13.67
C LEU A 85 0.04 15.95 -13.13
N GLY A 86 -0.58 15.26 -12.19
CA GLY A 86 -1.82 15.69 -11.54
C GLY A 86 -1.64 17.00 -10.78
N VAL A 87 -0.67 17.03 -9.87
CA VAL A 87 -0.42 18.18 -8.97
C VAL A 87 0.10 19.40 -9.73
N ASN A 88 1.12 19.23 -10.58
CA ASN A 88 1.85 20.37 -11.16
C ASN A 88 1.30 20.82 -12.53
N LYS A 89 0.61 19.94 -13.26
CA LYS A 89 0.01 20.27 -14.56
C LYS A 89 -1.50 20.32 -14.54
N HIS A 90 -2.12 19.96 -13.40
CA HIS A 90 -3.57 19.87 -13.24
C HIS A 90 -4.24 18.99 -14.29
N LEU A 91 -3.49 18.02 -14.80
CA LEU A 91 -3.98 17.00 -15.71
C LEU A 91 -4.53 15.83 -14.89
N LEU A 92 -5.51 15.13 -15.38
CA LEU A 92 -6.10 13.91 -14.85
C LEU A 92 -7.08 14.07 -13.67
N PHE A 93 -6.74 14.80 -12.59
CA PHE A 93 -7.52 14.80 -11.34
C PHE A 93 -8.00 16.19 -10.90
N GLY A 94 -7.88 17.22 -11.76
CA GLY A 94 -8.26 18.58 -11.40
C GLY A 94 -7.22 19.31 -10.54
N HIS A 95 -7.68 20.29 -9.73
CA HIS A 95 -6.78 21.06 -8.86
C HIS A 95 -6.76 20.47 -7.45
N TYR A 96 -5.66 19.86 -7.06
CA TYR A 96 -5.44 19.41 -5.70
C TYR A 96 -3.97 19.62 -5.30
N GLN A 97 -3.73 19.64 -4.01
CA GLN A 97 -2.39 19.82 -3.43
C GLN A 97 -2.24 18.91 -2.20
N TYR A 98 -1.06 18.37 -2.04
CA TYR A 98 -0.74 17.60 -0.84
C TYR A 98 -0.36 18.52 0.32
N GLY A 99 -0.93 18.23 1.51
CA GLY A 99 -0.51 18.85 2.76
C GLY A 99 0.86 18.32 3.24
N GLN A 100 1.33 18.82 4.39
CA GLN A 100 2.63 18.45 4.97
C GLN A 100 2.62 17.10 5.72
N THR A 101 1.47 16.47 5.87
CA THR A 101 1.28 15.28 6.70
C THR A 101 1.93 14.02 6.13
N LEU A 102 2.14 13.96 4.83
CA LEU A 102 2.74 12.81 4.13
C LEU A 102 4.28 12.85 4.05
N GLY A 103 4.91 13.75 4.78
CA GLY A 103 6.37 13.83 4.91
C GLY A 103 7.05 14.54 3.74
N PHE A 104 8.27 14.11 3.41
CA PHE A 104 9.10 14.77 2.41
C PHE A 104 8.47 14.79 1.01
N GLN A 105 8.43 15.98 0.43
CA GLN A 105 7.87 16.21 -0.91
C GLN A 105 8.99 16.60 -1.90
N LEU A 106 8.89 16.10 -3.11
CA LEU A 106 9.67 16.53 -4.24
C LEU A 106 8.70 17.13 -5.26
N ASP A 107 8.93 18.37 -5.70
CA ASP A 107 8.02 19.09 -6.61
C ASP A 107 6.53 19.01 -6.19
N ASN A 108 6.26 19.31 -4.91
CA ASN A 108 4.91 19.30 -4.30
C ASN A 108 4.23 17.92 -4.21
N VAL A 109 4.92 16.84 -4.52
CA VAL A 109 4.41 15.46 -4.41
C VAL A 109 5.17 14.70 -3.33
N PRO A 110 4.50 14.13 -2.32
CA PRO A 110 5.15 13.32 -1.29
C PRO A 110 5.77 12.05 -1.88
N LEU A 111 7.04 11.76 -1.57
CA LEU A 111 7.68 10.52 -2.07
C LEU A 111 6.98 9.25 -1.59
N ILE A 112 6.34 9.30 -0.43
CA ILE A 112 5.62 8.16 0.14
C ILE A 112 4.43 7.70 -0.73
N ILE A 113 3.96 8.54 -1.65
CA ILE A 113 2.88 8.21 -2.58
C ILE A 113 3.23 7.02 -3.47
N GLY A 114 4.50 6.93 -3.91
CA GLY A 114 4.95 5.75 -4.66
C GLY A 114 4.83 4.45 -3.86
N VAL A 115 5.08 4.50 -2.55
CA VAL A 115 4.88 3.37 -1.64
C VAL A 115 3.38 3.06 -1.50
N ASN A 116 2.54 4.06 -1.31
CA ASN A 116 1.09 3.89 -1.21
C ASN A 116 0.53 3.16 -2.44
N TRP A 117 0.84 3.63 -3.64
CA TRP A 117 0.40 2.99 -4.88
C TRP A 117 0.94 1.57 -5.03
N PHE A 118 2.20 1.34 -4.65
CA PHE A 118 2.73 -0.03 -4.65
C PHE A 118 1.94 -0.96 -3.73
N LEU A 119 1.64 -0.53 -2.50
CA LEU A 119 0.85 -1.32 -1.55
C LEU A 119 -0.55 -1.65 -2.09
N LEU A 120 -1.22 -0.67 -2.68
CA LEU A 120 -2.56 -0.82 -3.26
C LEU A 120 -2.54 -1.76 -4.46
N ILE A 121 -1.63 -1.55 -5.42
CA ILE A 121 -1.54 -2.37 -6.64
C ILE A 121 -1.12 -3.80 -6.31
N TYR A 122 -0.14 -3.99 -5.41
CA TYR A 122 0.29 -5.32 -4.98
C TYR A 122 -0.84 -6.09 -4.29
N SER A 123 -1.50 -5.47 -3.32
CA SER A 123 -2.59 -6.10 -2.56
C SER A 123 -3.77 -6.44 -3.45
N THR A 124 -4.16 -5.51 -4.33
CA THR A 124 -5.24 -5.73 -5.33
C THR A 124 -4.85 -6.82 -6.30
N GLY A 125 -3.61 -6.84 -6.79
CA GLY A 125 -3.11 -7.88 -7.68
C GLY A 125 -3.18 -9.28 -7.06
N VAL A 126 -2.74 -9.44 -5.81
CA VAL A 126 -2.84 -10.69 -5.06
C VAL A 126 -4.29 -11.10 -4.86
N LEU A 127 -5.18 -10.15 -4.53
CA LEU A 127 -6.61 -10.41 -4.38
C LEU A 127 -7.24 -10.90 -5.69
N MET A 128 -6.92 -10.25 -6.81
CA MET A 128 -7.43 -10.63 -8.13
C MET A 128 -6.90 -11.99 -8.59
N GLN A 129 -5.65 -12.33 -8.28
CA GLN A 129 -5.10 -13.66 -8.58
C GLN A 129 -5.82 -14.77 -7.81
N ARG A 130 -6.23 -14.52 -6.57
CA ARG A 130 -6.97 -15.45 -5.71
C ARG A 130 -8.48 -15.46 -5.99
N SER A 131 -8.98 -14.54 -6.78
CA SER A 131 -10.39 -14.44 -7.14
C SER A 131 -10.82 -15.63 -8.03
N ARG A 132 -12.12 -15.89 -8.07
CA ARG A 132 -12.72 -16.93 -8.95
C ARG A 132 -12.80 -16.48 -10.42
N LEU A 133 -12.35 -15.28 -10.75
CA LEU A 133 -12.36 -14.75 -12.11
C LEU A 133 -11.39 -15.54 -12.99
N LYS A 134 -11.88 -16.16 -14.05
CA LYS A 134 -11.08 -17.02 -14.93
C LYS A 134 -10.29 -16.23 -15.98
N SER A 135 -10.86 -15.14 -16.48
CA SER A 135 -10.24 -14.32 -17.52
C SER A 135 -9.23 -13.33 -16.91
N MET A 136 -8.04 -13.24 -17.50
CA MET A 136 -7.03 -12.24 -17.15
C MET A 136 -7.60 -10.82 -17.30
N LEU A 137 -8.32 -10.54 -18.39
CA LEU A 137 -8.93 -9.24 -18.63
C LEU A 137 -9.93 -8.86 -17.54
N MET A 138 -10.79 -9.82 -17.10
CA MET A 138 -11.71 -9.56 -15.99
C MET A 138 -10.98 -9.24 -14.69
N ARG A 139 -9.87 -9.91 -14.38
CA ARG A 139 -9.05 -9.61 -13.19
C ARG A 139 -8.46 -8.20 -13.26
N VAL A 140 -7.95 -7.81 -14.43
CA VAL A 140 -7.37 -6.46 -14.63
C VAL A 140 -8.45 -5.39 -14.47
N ILE A 141 -9.60 -5.54 -15.15
CA ILE A 141 -10.70 -4.57 -15.07
C ILE A 141 -11.23 -4.48 -13.63
N SER A 142 -11.51 -5.62 -12.99
CA SER A 142 -12.02 -5.63 -11.61
C SER A 142 -11.01 -5.05 -10.62
N GLY A 143 -9.72 -5.32 -10.83
CA GLY A 143 -8.65 -4.74 -10.02
C GLY A 143 -8.56 -3.22 -10.20
N ALA A 144 -8.62 -2.74 -11.44
CA ALA A 144 -8.63 -1.30 -11.72
C ALA A 144 -9.84 -0.59 -11.10
N LEU A 145 -11.04 -1.17 -11.23
CA LEU A 145 -12.25 -0.63 -10.61
C LEU A 145 -12.15 -0.60 -9.08
N LEU A 146 -11.57 -1.63 -8.47
CA LEU A 146 -11.32 -1.66 -7.03
C LEU A 146 -10.35 -0.56 -6.61
N LEU A 147 -9.28 -0.31 -7.37
CA LEU A 147 -8.33 0.77 -7.09
C LEU A 147 -8.99 2.14 -7.19
N VAL A 148 -9.79 2.39 -8.23
CA VAL A 148 -10.56 3.64 -8.36
C VAL A 148 -11.54 3.81 -7.18
N LEU A 149 -12.23 2.75 -6.77
CA LEU A 149 -13.12 2.80 -5.61
C LEU A 149 -12.35 3.14 -4.31
N LEU A 150 -11.19 2.53 -4.10
CA LEU A 150 -10.35 2.82 -2.94
C LEU A 150 -9.84 4.27 -2.96
N ASP A 151 -9.45 4.78 -4.13
CA ASP A 151 -9.01 6.15 -4.31
C ASP A 151 -10.12 7.15 -3.92
N VAL A 152 -11.31 6.98 -4.47
CA VAL A 152 -12.50 7.80 -4.12
C VAL A 152 -12.85 7.73 -2.62
N LEU A 153 -12.62 6.58 -1.95
CA LEU A 153 -12.87 6.45 -0.52
C LEU A 153 -11.79 7.12 0.34
N ILE A 154 -10.56 7.19 -0.15
CA ILE A 154 -9.43 7.79 0.57
C ILE A 154 -9.37 9.30 0.36
N GLU A 155 -9.78 9.80 -0.81
CA GLU A 155 -9.72 11.21 -1.17
C GLU A 155 -10.27 12.18 -0.10
N PRO A 156 -11.43 11.92 0.57
CA PRO A 156 -11.95 12.82 1.60
C PRO A 156 -11.10 12.91 2.87
N VAL A 157 -10.10 12.04 3.01
CA VAL A 157 -9.27 11.91 4.23
C VAL A 157 -7.80 12.30 3.95
N ALA A 158 -7.42 12.38 2.69
CA ALA A 158 -6.09 12.76 2.24
C ALA A 158 -5.95 14.28 2.12
#